data_4b85cf5e6cea254a0c48ef86f2c5e8d9
#
_entry.id   4b85cf5e6cea254a0c48ef86f2c5e8d9
#
_cell.length_a   1.000
_cell.length_b   1.000
_cell.length_c   1.000
_cell.angle_alpha   90.00
_cell.angle_beta   90.00
_cell.angle_gamma   90.00
#
_symmetry.space_group_name_H-M   'P 1'
#
loop_
_entity.id
_entity.type
_entity.pdbx_description
1 polymer ?
#
loop_
_entity_poly.entity_id
_entity_poly.type
_entity_poly.pdbx_seq_one_letter_code
_entity_poly.pdbx_strand_id
1 'polypeptide(L)'
;MSALNKLLLYLVLPVILLVGGAAATVYLWVNGPLALPTERVDILVPPGSTPSSIAQLVNQAGVPLNVQGFVALARLGELDTKIKAGGYQIVRGDSPLTVLRRMALGDVTARQITFVEGWNLRQIRAALAGHPDIKQTLAQVSDADLLKRLNTLGQAVSLEGLFFPDTYIFPIGTSDVELLERAARTQQKILDRAWAARAPNSVLKNPYEALILASIIEKETGQAADRARIAGVFSNRLRINMLLQTDPTVIYGLGEGYTGKLRKQDLLSDTPYNTYTRLGLPPSPIASSGRAALAAALNPEKHNYLYFVSKGDGSSAFAVTLPEHNKNVATYILGRKP
;
A
#
# COMPACT_ATOMS: atom_id res chain seq x y z
N MET A 1 -75.63 25.92 5.04
CA MET A 1 -74.18 26.20 5.05
C MET A 1 -74.00 27.68 4.73
N SER A 2 -73.23 28.39 5.54
CA SER A 2 -72.91 29.80 5.28
C SER A 2 -72.02 29.93 4.07
N ALA A 3 -71.94 31.08 3.39
CA ALA A 3 -71.05 31.32 2.25
C ALA A 3 -69.61 31.06 2.63
N LEU A 4 -69.21 31.31 3.87
CA LEU A 4 -67.87 31.02 4.43
C LEU A 4 -67.58 29.53 4.47
N ASN A 5 -68.49 28.66 4.85
CA ASN A 5 -68.33 27.22 4.89
C ASN A 5 -68.22 26.61 3.48
N LYS A 6 -68.91 27.18 2.49
CA LYS A 6 -68.78 26.80 1.08
C LYS A 6 -67.35 27.17 0.51
N LEU A 7 -66.90 28.38 0.85
CA LEU A 7 -65.52 28.83 0.45
C LEU A 7 -64.46 27.93 1.05
N LEU A 8 -64.57 27.58 2.34
CA LEU A 8 -63.62 26.69 3.03
C LEU A 8 -63.61 25.28 2.40
N LEU A 9 -64.78 24.72 2.10
CA LEU A 9 -64.92 23.37 1.59
C LEU A 9 -64.49 23.26 0.15
N TYR A 10 -64.78 24.19 -0.74
CA TYR A 10 -64.57 24.06 -2.19
C TYR A 10 -63.31 24.75 -2.69
N LEU A 11 -62.70 25.66 -1.95
CA LEU A 11 -61.45 26.33 -2.35
C LEU A 11 -60.27 25.99 -1.43
N VAL A 12 -60.44 26.09 -0.12
CA VAL A 12 -59.32 25.94 0.82
C VAL A 12 -58.95 24.47 1.01
N LEU A 13 -59.94 23.59 1.15
CA LEU A 13 -59.69 22.16 1.36
C LEU A 13 -58.94 21.51 0.19
N PRO A 14 -59.32 21.71 -1.11
CA PRO A 14 -58.57 21.19 -2.23
C PRO A 14 -57.13 21.72 -2.31
N VAL A 15 -56.93 23.01 -1.98
CA VAL A 15 -55.56 23.60 -1.96
C VAL A 15 -54.72 22.95 -0.87
N ILE A 16 -55.27 22.74 0.33
CA ILE A 16 -54.56 22.03 1.43
C ILE A 16 -54.24 20.61 1.02
N LEU A 17 -55.16 19.88 0.39
CA LEU A 17 -54.91 18.52 -0.08
C LEU A 17 -53.86 18.49 -1.18
N LEU A 18 -53.85 19.44 -2.11
CA LEU A 18 -52.87 19.54 -3.18
C LEU A 18 -51.46 19.88 -2.64
N VAL A 19 -51.37 20.85 -1.74
CA VAL A 19 -50.11 21.22 -1.06
C VAL A 19 -49.60 20.07 -0.18
N GLY A 20 -50.50 19.44 0.57
CA GLY A 20 -50.15 18.28 1.39
C GLY A 20 -49.69 17.08 0.56
N GLY A 21 -50.34 16.82 -0.57
CA GLY A 21 -49.96 15.77 -1.52
C GLY A 21 -48.60 16.05 -2.18
N ALA A 22 -48.35 17.32 -2.60
CA ALA A 22 -47.08 17.73 -3.14
C ALA A 22 -45.95 17.59 -2.10
N ALA A 23 -46.19 18.05 -0.86
CA ALA A 23 -45.22 17.91 0.23
C ALA A 23 -44.90 16.44 0.55
N ALA A 24 -45.93 15.59 0.59
CA ALA A 24 -45.76 14.15 0.78
C ALA A 24 -44.91 13.51 -0.34
N THR A 25 -45.17 13.89 -1.60
CA THR A 25 -44.39 13.40 -2.76
C THR A 25 -42.94 13.80 -2.67
N VAL A 26 -42.67 15.07 -2.32
CA VAL A 26 -41.28 15.56 -2.12
C VAL A 26 -40.60 14.82 -0.97
N TYR A 27 -41.31 14.63 0.16
CA TYR A 27 -40.78 13.91 1.32
C TYR A 27 -40.41 12.46 0.99
N LEU A 28 -41.29 11.76 0.27
CA LEU A 28 -41.06 10.39 -0.16
C LEU A 28 -39.89 10.29 -1.15
N TRP A 29 -39.76 11.26 -2.06
CA TRP A 29 -38.63 11.29 -2.99
C TRP A 29 -37.30 11.60 -2.28
N VAL A 30 -37.28 12.57 -1.36
CA VAL A 30 -36.08 12.97 -0.62
C VAL A 30 -35.55 11.84 0.26
N ASN A 31 -36.47 11.08 0.90
CA ASN A 31 -36.13 10.04 1.88
C ASN A 31 -36.27 8.61 1.35
N GLY A 32 -36.92 8.44 0.21
CA GLY A 32 -37.12 7.13 -0.41
C GLY A 32 -35.83 6.56 -1.03
N PRO A 33 -35.74 5.22 -1.11
CA PRO A 33 -34.56 4.58 -1.64
C PRO A 33 -34.38 4.85 -3.13
N LEU A 34 -33.12 5.09 -3.53
CA LEU A 34 -32.74 5.16 -4.94
C LEU A 34 -32.80 3.78 -5.60
N ALA A 35 -33.24 3.76 -6.86
CA ALA A 35 -33.21 2.54 -7.68
C ALA A 35 -31.79 2.32 -8.21
N LEU A 36 -31.10 1.27 -7.73
CA LEU A 36 -29.76 0.94 -8.14
C LEU A 36 -29.76 -0.23 -9.15
N PRO A 37 -28.88 -0.19 -10.17
CA PRO A 37 -28.73 -1.31 -11.11
C PRO A 37 -28.06 -2.55 -10.46
N THR A 38 -27.29 -2.34 -9.40
CA THR A 38 -26.56 -3.36 -8.63
C THR A 38 -26.71 -3.11 -7.13
N GLU A 39 -26.18 -3.98 -6.27
CA GLU A 39 -26.21 -3.79 -4.81
C GLU A 39 -25.51 -2.48 -4.36
N ARG A 40 -24.54 -2.03 -5.15
CA ARG A 40 -23.76 -0.83 -4.88
C ARG A 40 -23.28 -0.20 -6.19
N VAL A 41 -23.17 1.13 -6.18
CA VAL A 41 -22.65 1.93 -7.30
C VAL A 41 -21.59 2.89 -6.77
N ASP A 42 -20.42 2.88 -7.35
CA ASP A 42 -19.30 3.75 -6.98
C ASP A 42 -19.32 5.01 -7.84
N ILE A 43 -19.20 6.18 -7.20
CA ILE A 43 -19.21 7.50 -7.84
C ILE A 43 -17.93 8.25 -7.45
N LEU A 44 -17.20 8.73 -8.45
CA LEU A 44 -16.08 9.65 -8.22
C LEU A 44 -16.54 11.08 -8.43
N VAL A 45 -16.52 11.89 -7.37
CA VAL A 45 -16.83 13.31 -7.38
C VAL A 45 -15.55 14.12 -7.53
N PRO A 46 -15.30 14.76 -8.69
CA PRO A 46 -14.11 15.59 -8.91
C PRO A 46 -14.09 16.84 -8.02
N PRO A 47 -12.91 17.43 -7.75
CA PRO A 47 -12.82 18.73 -7.10
C PRO A 47 -13.59 19.82 -7.87
N GLY A 48 -14.33 20.65 -7.14
CA GLY A 48 -15.12 21.75 -7.74
C GLY A 48 -16.45 21.32 -8.38
N SER A 49 -16.88 20.06 -8.18
CA SER A 49 -18.17 19.58 -8.69
C SER A 49 -19.35 20.35 -8.07
N THR A 50 -20.32 20.70 -8.91
CA THR A 50 -21.59 21.30 -8.48
C THR A 50 -22.62 20.23 -8.19
N PRO A 51 -23.70 20.50 -7.40
CA PRO A 51 -24.79 19.56 -7.21
C PRO A 51 -25.40 19.03 -8.51
N SER A 52 -25.46 19.89 -9.55
CA SER A 52 -25.96 19.48 -10.86
C SER A 52 -25.04 18.49 -11.56
N SER A 53 -23.72 18.77 -11.59
CA SER A 53 -22.75 17.83 -12.19
C SER A 53 -22.71 16.49 -11.45
N ILE A 54 -22.85 16.51 -10.11
CA ILE A 54 -22.92 15.28 -9.30
C ILE A 54 -24.15 14.45 -9.64
N ALA A 55 -25.34 15.10 -9.72
CA ALA A 55 -26.56 14.39 -10.10
C ALA A 55 -26.46 13.76 -11.50
N GLN A 56 -25.76 14.44 -12.43
CA GLN A 56 -25.48 13.87 -13.76
C GLN A 56 -24.52 12.68 -13.69
N LEU A 57 -23.45 12.73 -12.88
CA LEU A 57 -22.55 11.61 -12.65
C LEU A 57 -23.29 10.40 -12.07
N VAL A 58 -24.18 10.63 -11.10
CA VAL A 58 -25.03 9.58 -10.50
C VAL A 58 -25.92 8.93 -11.56
N ASN A 59 -26.55 9.75 -12.43
CA ASN A 59 -27.36 9.24 -13.54
C ASN A 59 -26.55 8.46 -14.57
N GLN A 60 -25.34 8.93 -14.93
CA GLN A 60 -24.42 8.23 -15.84
C GLN A 60 -24.00 6.87 -15.28
N ALA A 61 -23.91 6.74 -13.97
CA ALA A 61 -23.64 5.47 -13.29
C ALA A 61 -24.87 4.54 -13.19
N GLY A 62 -25.99 4.91 -13.83
CA GLY A 62 -27.20 4.09 -13.89
C GLY A 62 -28.15 4.23 -12.70
N VAL A 63 -27.95 5.23 -11.83
CA VAL A 63 -28.82 5.51 -10.69
C VAL A 63 -29.74 6.68 -11.03
N PRO A 64 -31.05 6.46 -11.28
CA PRO A 64 -31.98 7.53 -11.66
C PRO A 64 -32.13 8.55 -10.53
N LEU A 65 -31.65 9.75 -10.76
CA LEU A 65 -31.72 10.87 -9.82
C LEU A 65 -32.25 12.12 -10.55
N ASN A 66 -33.30 12.74 -10.02
CA ASN A 66 -33.81 14.00 -10.56
C ASN A 66 -32.81 15.12 -10.29
N VAL A 67 -32.20 15.64 -11.36
CA VAL A 67 -31.12 16.66 -11.29
C VAL A 67 -31.62 17.94 -10.60
N GLN A 68 -32.78 18.45 -11.03
CA GLN A 68 -33.32 19.69 -10.46
C GLN A 68 -33.72 19.53 -9.00
N GLY A 69 -34.36 18.39 -8.67
CA GLY A 69 -34.72 18.04 -7.28
C GLY A 69 -33.46 17.93 -6.39
N PHE A 70 -32.39 17.31 -6.88
CA PHE A 70 -31.15 17.18 -6.13
C PHE A 70 -30.46 18.53 -5.89
N VAL A 71 -30.47 19.42 -6.89
CA VAL A 71 -29.96 20.79 -6.76
C VAL A 71 -30.79 21.59 -5.73
N ALA A 72 -32.12 21.49 -5.82
CA ALA A 72 -33.01 22.15 -4.85
C ALA A 72 -32.78 21.63 -3.43
N LEU A 73 -32.68 20.29 -3.26
CA LEU A 73 -32.37 19.65 -1.99
C LEU A 73 -31.03 20.13 -1.40
N ALA A 74 -29.97 20.22 -2.23
CA ALA A 74 -28.67 20.69 -1.80
C ALA A 74 -28.72 22.17 -1.31
N ARG A 75 -29.42 23.05 -2.04
CA ARG A 75 -29.51 24.47 -1.71
C ARG A 75 -30.40 24.69 -0.45
N LEU A 76 -31.57 24.08 -0.39
CA LEU A 76 -32.46 24.20 0.75
C LEU A 76 -31.88 23.62 2.04
N GLY A 77 -31.03 22.59 1.90
CA GLY A 77 -30.31 21.99 3.02
C GLY A 77 -28.99 22.70 3.36
N GLU A 78 -28.64 23.79 2.66
CA GLU A 78 -27.32 24.49 2.81
C GLU A 78 -26.12 23.54 2.71
N LEU A 79 -26.21 22.53 1.82
CA LEU A 79 -25.18 21.51 1.60
C LEU A 79 -24.43 21.70 0.29
N ASP A 80 -24.90 22.57 -0.62
CA ASP A 80 -24.37 22.77 -1.95
C ASP A 80 -22.90 23.23 -1.97
N THR A 81 -22.47 24.02 -0.99
CA THR A 81 -21.09 24.49 -0.82
C THR A 81 -20.23 23.58 0.06
N LYS A 82 -20.84 22.56 0.71
CA LYS A 82 -20.16 21.66 1.67
C LYS A 82 -19.71 20.34 1.03
N ILE A 83 -20.13 20.06 -0.20
CA ILE A 83 -19.81 18.81 -0.88
C ILE A 83 -18.29 18.70 -1.08
N LYS A 84 -17.73 17.58 -0.63
CA LYS A 84 -16.29 17.29 -0.76
C LYS A 84 -16.05 16.38 -1.95
N ALA A 85 -14.92 16.61 -2.64
CA ALA A 85 -14.44 15.72 -3.67
C ALA A 85 -14.00 14.37 -3.07
N GLY A 86 -14.19 13.29 -3.82
CA GLY A 86 -13.79 11.95 -3.38
C GLY A 86 -14.62 10.84 -4.01
N GLY A 87 -14.25 9.61 -3.71
CA GLY A 87 -15.01 8.44 -4.11
C GLY A 87 -16.09 8.11 -3.10
N TYR A 88 -17.33 7.97 -3.56
CA TYR A 88 -18.49 7.65 -2.75
C TYR A 88 -19.18 6.40 -3.27
N GLN A 89 -19.68 5.59 -2.37
CA GLN A 89 -20.49 4.42 -2.71
C GLN A 89 -21.94 4.70 -2.37
N ILE A 90 -22.83 4.52 -3.34
CA ILE A 90 -24.27 4.51 -3.15
C ILE A 90 -24.67 3.04 -2.99
N VAL A 91 -25.35 2.72 -1.91
CA VAL A 91 -25.78 1.35 -1.60
C VAL A 91 -27.29 1.23 -1.60
N ARG A 92 -27.79 0.01 -1.74
CA ARG A 92 -29.25 -0.26 -1.69
C ARG A 92 -29.85 0.28 -0.40
N GLY A 93 -30.92 1.08 -0.51
CA GLY A 93 -31.58 1.75 0.60
C GLY A 93 -31.14 3.20 0.80
N ASP A 94 -30.09 3.66 0.14
CA ASP A 94 -29.72 5.08 0.18
C ASP A 94 -30.78 5.95 -0.49
N SER A 95 -31.07 7.10 0.12
CA SER A 95 -31.94 8.15 -0.43
C SER A 95 -31.13 9.30 -1.02
N PRO A 96 -31.73 10.18 -1.85
CA PRO A 96 -31.08 11.40 -2.32
C PRO A 96 -30.48 12.23 -1.17
N LEU A 97 -31.19 12.35 -0.04
CA LEU A 97 -30.70 13.07 1.13
C LEU A 97 -29.51 12.38 1.80
N THR A 98 -29.55 11.06 1.92
CA THR A 98 -28.46 10.28 2.52
C THR A 98 -27.17 10.42 1.71
N VAL A 99 -27.27 10.31 0.38
CA VAL A 99 -26.14 10.48 -0.53
C VAL A 99 -25.55 11.88 -0.43
N LEU A 100 -26.42 12.91 -0.46
CA LEU A 100 -25.99 14.30 -0.34
C LEU A 100 -25.30 14.60 1.00
N ARG A 101 -25.85 14.12 2.12
CA ARG A 101 -25.24 14.28 3.45
C ARG A 101 -23.88 13.58 3.55
N ARG A 102 -23.77 12.36 3.03
CA ARG A 102 -22.48 11.62 2.98
C ARG A 102 -21.43 12.43 2.23
N MET A 103 -21.77 13.02 1.08
CA MET A 103 -20.88 13.86 0.31
C MET A 103 -20.51 15.17 1.03
N ALA A 104 -21.46 15.80 1.71
CA ALA A 104 -21.22 17.02 2.48
C ALA A 104 -20.34 16.78 3.71
N LEU A 105 -20.50 15.66 4.40
CA LEU A 105 -19.63 15.24 5.49
C LEU A 105 -18.23 14.82 5.00
N GLY A 106 -18.11 14.43 3.72
CA GLY A 106 -16.88 13.86 3.17
C GLY A 106 -16.63 12.42 3.66
N ASP A 107 -17.71 11.70 3.90
CA ASP A 107 -17.68 10.27 4.23
C ASP A 107 -17.38 9.48 2.94
N VAL A 108 -16.12 9.57 2.52
CA VAL A 108 -15.62 8.90 1.32
C VAL A 108 -15.45 7.41 1.58
N THR A 109 -15.82 6.61 0.60
CA THR A 109 -15.62 5.17 0.66
C THR A 109 -14.15 4.84 0.53
N ALA A 110 -13.59 4.34 1.62
CA ALA A 110 -12.20 3.92 1.66
C ALA A 110 -12.03 2.50 1.10
N ARG A 111 -10.95 2.32 0.34
CA ARG A 111 -10.40 1.03 -0.09
C ARG A 111 -9.04 0.84 0.54
N GLN A 112 -8.52 -0.37 0.49
CA GLN A 112 -7.18 -0.64 1.01
C GLN A 112 -6.43 -1.61 0.11
N ILE A 113 -5.11 -1.41 0.05
CA ILE A 113 -4.16 -2.35 -0.54
C ILE A 113 -3.02 -2.56 0.44
N THR A 114 -2.57 -3.80 0.59
CA THR A 114 -1.43 -4.12 1.47
C THR A 114 -0.22 -4.48 0.63
N PHE A 115 0.89 -3.77 0.85
CA PHE A 115 2.21 -4.19 0.41
C PHE A 115 2.84 -5.00 1.54
N VAL A 116 3.19 -6.25 1.27
CA VAL A 116 3.67 -7.18 2.29
C VAL A 116 5.18 -7.06 2.45
N GLU A 117 5.70 -7.18 3.68
CA GLU A 117 7.13 -7.25 3.95
C GLU A 117 7.78 -8.39 3.14
N GLY A 118 8.95 -8.13 2.58
CA GLY A 118 9.64 -9.07 1.71
C GLY A 118 9.13 -9.17 0.27
N TRP A 119 8.09 -8.41 -0.13
CA TRP A 119 7.70 -8.30 -1.52
C TRP A 119 8.73 -7.50 -2.33
N ASN A 120 8.95 -7.92 -3.57
CA ASN A 120 9.71 -7.14 -4.55
C ASN A 120 8.78 -6.22 -5.36
N LEU A 121 9.37 -5.31 -6.13
CA LEU A 121 8.64 -4.35 -6.96
C LEU A 121 7.65 -5.01 -7.92
N ARG A 122 7.98 -6.18 -8.50
CA ARG A 122 7.10 -6.92 -9.40
C ARG A 122 5.82 -7.36 -8.68
N GLN A 123 5.93 -7.85 -7.45
CA GLN A 123 4.78 -8.26 -6.64
C GLN A 123 3.90 -7.06 -6.25
N ILE A 124 4.52 -5.93 -5.89
CA ILE A 124 3.78 -4.68 -5.61
C ILE A 124 3.01 -4.23 -6.85
N ARG A 125 3.65 -4.22 -8.02
CA ARG A 125 3.01 -3.86 -9.29
C ARG A 125 1.87 -4.81 -9.66
N ALA A 126 2.05 -6.09 -9.45
CA ALA A 126 1.01 -7.09 -9.69
C ALA A 126 -0.22 -6.86 -8.79
N ALA A 127 0.01 -6.54 -7.51
CA ALA A 127 -1.07 -6.22 -6.57
C ALA A 127 -1.82 -4.93 -6.97
N LEU A 128 -1.10 -3.89 -7.39
CA LEU A 128 -1.69 -2.64 -7.89
C LEU A 128 -2.52 -2.89 -9.16
N ALA A 129 -1.96 -3.62 -10.14
CA ALA A 129 -2.62 -3.93 -11.39
C ALA A 129 -3.87 -4.81 -11.21
N GLY A 130 -3.85 -5.70 -10.23
CA GLY A 130 -4.98 -6.59 -9.91
C GLY A 130 -6.09 -5.94 -9.07
N HIS A 131 -5.90 -4.71 -8.57
CA HIS A 131 -6.89 -4.07 -7.70
C HIS A 131 -7.95 -3.32 -8.53
N PRO A 132 -9.26 -3.67 -8.42
CA PRO A 132 -10.32 -3.13 -9.29
C PRO A 132 -10.58 -1.63 -9.11
N ASP A 133 -10.34 -1.08 -7.92
CA ASP A 133 -10.66 0.30 -7.56
C ASP A 133 -9.46 1.25 -7.70
N ILE A 134 -8.32 0.79 -8.21
CA ILE A 134 -7.13 1.60 -8.45
C ILE A 134 -7.08 2.04 -9.91
N LYS A 135 -6.92 3.34 -10.14
CA LYS A 135 -6.74 3.88 -11.48
C LYS A 135 -5.35 3.52 -12.00
N GLN A 136 -5.31 2.76 -13.10
CA GLN A 136 -4.07 2.30 -13.71
C GLN A 136 -3.43 3.42 -14.55
N THR A 137 -2.38 4.04 -14.04
CA THR A 137 -1.63 5.15 -14.67
C THR A 137 -0.15 4.85 -14.81
N LEU A 138 0.35 3.81 -14.11
CA LEU A 138 1.76 3.45 -14.07
C LEU A 138 2.34 3.11 -15.45
N ALA A 139 1.53 2.54 -16.35
CA ALA A 139 1.93 2.25 -17.73
C ALA A 139 2.30 3.50 -18.56
N GLN A 140 1.89 4.70 -18.10
CA GLN A 140 2.17 5.98 -18.76
C GLN A 140 3.42 6.67 -18.22
N VAL A 141 4.07 6.10 -17.21
CA VAL A 141 5.24 6.68 -16.52
C VAL A 141 6.40 5.70 -16.62
N SER A 142 7.54 6.14 -17.16
CA SER A 142 8.72 5.32 -17.21
C SER A 142 9.31 5.09 -15.81
N ASP A 143 9.98 3.95 -15.60
CA ASP A 143 10.66 3.68 -14.33
C ASP A 143 11.72 4.73 -14.00
N ALA A 144 12.39 5.27 -15.02
CA ALA A 144 13.38 6.33 -14.85
C ALA A 144 12.73 7.64 -14.35
N ASP A 145 11.59 8.03 -14.92
CA ASP A 145 10.88 9.23 -14.49
C ASP A 145 10.28 9.04 -13.08
N LEU A 146 9.73 7.87 -12.80
CA LEU A 146 9.22 7.56 -11.47
C LEU A 146 10.35 7.56 -10.43
N LEU A 147 11.49 6.93 -10.74
CA LEU A 147 12.67 6.95 -9.89
C LEU A 147 13.15 8.38 -9.63
N LYS A 148 13.23 9.21 -10.67
CA LYS A 148 13.61 10.63 -10.54
C LYS A 148 12.68 11.40 -9.60
N ARG A 149 11.38 11.14 -9.65
CA ARG A 149 10.39 11.77 -8.75
C ARG A 149 10.52 11.29 -7.30
N LEU A 150 10.85 10.01 -7.09
CA LEU A 150 10.84 9.34 -5.78
C LEU A 150 12.22 9.29 -5.13
N ASN A 151 13.29 9.52 -5.88
CA ASN A 151 14.67 9.40 -5.38
C ASN A 151 15.10 10.63 -4.58
N THR A 152 14.46 10.82 -3.43
CA THR A 152 14.83 11.88 -2.48
C THR A 152 16.19 11.62 -1.82
N LEU A 153 16.67 10.37 -1.84
CA LEU A 153 17.99 9.98 -1.33
C LEU A 153 19.14 10.35 -2.28
N GLY A 154 18.85 10.61 -3.56
CA GLY A 154 19.85 10.91 -4.59
C GLY A 154 20.77 9.75 -4.98
N GLN A 155 20.66 8.59 -4.33
CA GLN A 155 21.57 7.47 -4.44
C GLN A 155 20.89 6.18 -4.95
N ALA A 156 19.55 6.14 -4.98
CA ALA A 156 18.83 4.98 -5.46
C ALA A 156 19.01 4.81 -6.98
N VAL A 157 19.41 3.64 -7.40
CA VAL A 157 19.59 3.26 -8.81
C VAL A 157 18.42 2.45 -9.36
N SER A 158 17.47 2.09 -8.51
CA SER A 158 16.29 1.26 -8.82
C SER A 158 15.11 1.67 -7.93
N LEU A 159 13.90 1.40 -8.40
CA LEU A 159 12.67 1.54 -7.61
C LEU A 159 12.52 0.44 -6.54
N GLU A 160 13.31 -0.64 -6.65
CA GLU A 160 13.25 -1.75 -5.71
C GLU A 160 13.59 -1.30 -4.28
N GLY A 161 12.76 -1.73 -3.31
CA GLY A 161 12.94 -1.42 -1.90
C GLY A 161 12.57 0.01 -1.48
N LEU A 162 12.14 0.88 -2.42
CA LEU A 162 11.74 2.26 -2.11
C LEU A 162 10.32 2.40 -1.56
N PHE A 163 9.53 1.34 -1.56
CA PHE A 163 8.13 1.35 -1.13
C PHE A 163 7.98 0.67 0.22
N PHE A 164 7.53 1.42 1.22
CA PHE A 164 7.35 0.86 2.55
C PHE A 164 6.22 -0.17 2.56
N PRO A 165 6.43 -1.37 3.10
CA PRO A 165 5.39 -2.37 3.27
C PRO A 165 4.43 -1.96 4.39
N ASP A 166 3.16 -1.69 4.00
CA ASP A 166 2.09 -1.28 4.91
C ASP A 166 0.72 -1.48 4.23
N THR A 167 -0.34 -1.29 4.96
CA THR A 167 -1.69 -1.22 4.42
C THR A 167 -2.05 0.23 4.10
N TYR A 168 -2.26 0.51 2.81
CA TYR A 168 -2.60 1.84 2.31
C TYR A 168 -4.09 1.97 2.10
N ILE A 169 -4.71 2.84 2.90
CA ILE A 169 -6.12 3.22 2.75
C ILE A 169 -6.20 4.36 1.73
N PHE A 170 -7.14 4.25 0.78
CA PHE A 170 -7.30 5.22 -0.29
C PHE A 170 -8.75 5.37 -0.74
N PRO A 171 -9.18 6.56 -1.22
CA PRO A 171 -10.48 6.75 -1.85
C PRO A 171 -10.52 6.15 -3.25
N ILE A 172 -11.71 5.79 -3.71
CA ILE A 172 -11.94 5.33 -5.09
C ILE A 172 -11.37 6.35 -6.09
N GLY A 173 -10.74 5.87 -7.15
CA GLY A 173 -10.13 6.70 -8.19
C GLY A 173 -8.70 7.14 -7.91
N THR A 174 -8.12 6.77 -6.76
CA THR A 174 -6.70 6.95 -6.50
C THR A 174 -5.87 6.15 -7.51
N SER A 175 -4.83 6.76 -8.05
CA SER A 175 -3.95 6.09 -9.01
C SER A 175 -2.89 5.23 -8.33
N ASP A 176 -2.41 4.23 -9.05
CA ASP A 176 -1.27 3.38 -8.67
C ASP A 176 -0.01 4.22 -8.41
N VAL A 177 0.26 5.25 -9.24
CA VAL A 177 1.38 6.18 -9.05
C VAL A 177 1.26 6.93 -7.72
N GLU A 178 0.06 7.47 -7.38
CA GLU A 178 -0.15 8.17 -6.10
C GLU A 178 0.07 7.25 -4.89
N LEU A 179 -0.31 5.96 -4.98
CA LEU A 179 -0.07 4.99 -3.92
C LEU A 179 1.42 4.68 -3.77
N LEU A 180 2.14 4.51 -4.89
CA LEU A 180 3.59 4.33 -4.87
C LEU A 180 4.31 5.55 -4.29
N GLU A 181 3.89 6.78 -4.65
CA GLU A 181 4.46 8.00 -4.07
C GLU A 181 4.21 8.09 -2.55
N ARG A 182 3.04 7.68 -2.07
CA ARG A 182 2.76 7.62 -0.62
C ARG A 182 3.64 6.60 0.07
N ALA A 183 3.80 5.41 -0.53
CA ALA A 183 4.65 4.34 0.00
C ALA A 183 6.12 4.76 0.04
N ALA A 184 6.61 5.45 -0.99
CA ALA A 184 7.97 5.97 -1.05
C ALA A 184 8.20 7.08 -0.01
N ARG A 185 7.28 8.02 0.14
CA ARG A 185 7.36 9.04 1.21
C ARG A 185 7.37 8.42 2.61
N THR A 186 6.61 7.35 2.81
CA THR A 186 6.60 6.61 4.08
C THR A 186 7.94 5.93 4.31
N GLN A 187 8.50 5.26 3.30
CA GLN A 187 9.83 4.63 3.35
C GLN A 187 10.91 5.65 3.69
N GLN A 188 10.93 6.79 3.00
CA GLN A 188 11.90 7.85 3.25
C GLN A 188 11.85 8.33 4.71
N LYS A 189 10.65 8.65 5.20
CA LYS A 189 10.45 9.15 6.57
C LYS A 189 10.89 8.15 7.65
N ILE A 190 10.65 6.85 7.40
CA ILE A 190 11.07 5.78 8.31
C ILE A 190 12.58 5.61 8.27
N LEU A 191 13.15 5.60 7.07
CA LEU A 191 14.58 5.46 6.84
C LEU A 191 15.37 6.61 7.49
N ASP A 192 14.94 7.86 7.30
CA ASP A 192 15.61 9.04 7.90
C ASP A 192 15.68 8.94 9.42
N ARG A 193 14.56 8.55 10.05
CA ARG A 193 14.50 8.37 11.51
C ARG A 193 15.40 7.22 11.97
N ALA A 194 15.36 6.08 11.26
CA ALA A 194 16.15 4.92 11.60
C ALA A 194 17.65 5.19 11.40
N TRP A 195 18.02 5.89 10.32
CA TRP A 195 19.39 6.29 10.03
C TRP A 195 19.96 7.23 11.09
N ALA A 196 19.17 8.20 11.56
CA ALA A 196 19.56 9.11 12.65
C ALA A 196 19.85 8.36 13.95
N ALA A 197 19.12 7.25 14.20
CA ALA A 197 19.26 6.42 15.40
C ALA A 197 20.20 5.21 15.22
N ARG A 198 21.01 5.16 14.14
CA ARG A 198 21.91 4.04 13.86
C ARG A 198 23.04 3.90 14.87
N ALA A 199 23.57 2.71 14.99
CA ALA A 199 24.77 2.44 15.80
C ALA A 199 25.95 3.30 15.32
N PRO A 200 26.76 3.89 16.25
CA PRO A 200 27.86 4.80 15.90
C PRO A 200 28.91 4.20 14.98
N ASN A 201 29.13 2.88 15.10
CA ASN A 201 30.14 2.13 14.33
C ASN A 201 29.51 1.32 13.18
N SER A 202 28.46 1.84 12.58
CA SER A 202 27.84 1.20 11.42
C SER A 202 28.86 1.06 10.28
N VAL A 203 28.85 -0.10 9.60
CA VAL A 203 29.66 -0.34 8.40
C VAL A 203 29.03 0.25 7.15
N LEU A 204 27.76 0.66 7.25
CA LEU A 204 26.98 1.23 6.17
C LEU A 204 27.33 2.70 6.00
N LYS A 205 27.55 3.12 4.75
CA LYS A 205 28.05 4.44 4.40
C LYS A 205 26.93 5.49 4.24
N ASN A 206 25.74 5.04 3.89
CA ASN A 206 24.62 5.90 3.56
C ASN A 206 23.27 5.20 3.82
N PRO A 207 22.14 5.94 3.85
CA PRO A 207 20.80 5.37 4.07
C PRO A 207 20.38 4.33 3.04
N TYR A 208 20.83 4.45 1.78
CA TYR A 208 20.48 3.48 0.74
C TYR A 208 21.13 2.11 0.98
N GLU A 209 22.36 2.07 1.45
CA GLU A 209 23.02 0.82 1.88
C GLU A 209 22.25 0.15 3.03
N ALA A 210 21.62 0.95 3.90
CA ALA A 210 20.77 0.40 4.96
C ALA A 210 19.53 -0.31 4.40
N LEU A 211 18.89 0.25 3.37
CA LEU A 211 17.79 -0.42 2.67
C LEU A 211 18.24 -1.72 2.00
N ILE A 212 19.41 -1.70 1.37
CA ILE A 212 19.97 -2.90 0.72
C ILE A 212 20.18 -4.01 1.75
N LEU A 213 20.90 -3.72 2.84
CA LEU A 213 21.15 -4.72 3.87
C LEU A 213 19.86 -5.18 4.55
N ALA A 214 18.94 -4.25 4.84
CA ALA A 214 17.65 -4.57 5.43
C ALA A 214 16.83 -5.52 4.53
N SER A 215 16.85 -5.34 3.21
CA SER A 215 16.15 -6.21 2.27
C SER A 215 16.72 -7.64 2.25
N ILE A 216 18.01 -7.78 2.44
CA ILE A 216 18.67 -9.10 2.56
C ILE A 216 18.22 -9.76 3.87
N ILE A 217 18.30 -9.04 5.00
CA ILE A 217 17.88 -9.55 6.32
C ILE A 217 16.40 -9.94 6.31
N GLU A 218 15.55 -9.16 5.65
CA GLU A 218 14.11 -9.45 5.51
C GLU A 218 13.86 -10.79 4.81
N LYS A 219 14.67 -11.11 3.82
CA LYS A 219 14.57 -12.37 3.05
C LYS A 219 15.26 -13.57 3.71
N GLU A 220 16.16 -13.33 4.67
CA GLU A 220 16.90 -14.39 5.35
C GLU A 220 16.12 -15.02 6.49
N THR A 221 15.38 -14.23 7.27
CA THR A 221 14.72 -14.77 8.46
C THR A 221 13.39 -14.10 8.79
N GLY A 222 12.36 -14.92 9.03
CA GLY A 222 11.13 -14.52 9.68
C GLY A 222 11.23 -14.49 11.22
N GLN A 223 12.31 -15.07 11.79
CA GLN A 223 12.51 -15.16 13.24
C GLN A 223 13.00 -13.83 13.82
N ALA A 224 12.16 -13.18 14.65
CA ALA A 224 12.50 -11.89 15.25
C ALA A 224 13.75 -11.95 16.12
N ALA A 225 13.95 -13.07 16.85
CA ALA A 225 15.08 -13.27 17.76
C ALA A 225 16.44 -13.36 17.05
N ASP A 226 16.48 -13.90 15.82
CA ASP A 226 17.72 -14.07 15.06
C ASP A 226 18.07 -12.85 14.19
N ARG A 227 17.10 -11.97 13.93
CA ARG A 227 17.24 -10.87 12.95
C ARG A 227 18.42 -9.96 13.24
N ALA A 228 18.58 -9.48 14.48
CA ALA A 228 19.68 -8.60 14.87
C ALA A 228 21.03 -9.32 14.85
N ARG A 229 21.05 -10.64 15.14
CA ARG A 229 22.25 -11.47 15.11
C ARG A 229 22.69 -11.76 13.68
N ILE A 230 21.76 -12.08 12.77
CA ILE A 230 22.05 -12.24 11.34
C ILE A 230 22.59 -10.93 10.76
N ALA A 231 21.98 -9.78 11.12
CA ALA A 231 22.50 -8.47 10.75
C ALA A 231 23.95 -8.26 11.23
N GLY A 232 24.28 -8.75 12.42
CA GLY A 232 25.64 -8.75 12.96
C GLY A 232 26.61 -9.58 12.13
N VAL A 233 26.20 -10.77 11.65
CA VAL A 233 27.03 -11.60 10.74
C VAL A 233 27.33 -10.84 9.46
N PHE A 234 26.32 -10.28 8.78
CA PHE A 234 26.54 -9.52 7.55
C PHE A 234 27.41 -8.28 7.78
N SER A 235 27.20 -7.55 8.88
CA SER A 235 28.02 -6.40 9.26
C SER A 235 29.48 -6.79 9.50
N ASN A 236 29.74 -7.95 10.13
CA ASN A 236 31.07 -8.45 10.34
C ASN A 236 31.74 -8.84 9.01
N ARG A 237 31.02 -9.55 8.12
CA ARG A 237 31.54 -9.89 6.78
C ARG A 237 31.88 -8.65 5.96
N LEU A 238 31.00 -7.63 5.94
CA LEU A 238 31.27 -6.36 5.26
C LEU A 238 32.53 -5.67 5.81
N ARG A 239 32.74 -5.69 7.13
CA ARG A 239 33.88 -5.04 7.79
C ARG A 239 35.21 -5.65 7.40
N ILE A 240 35.25 -6.97 7.15
CA ILE A 240 36.46 -7.68 6.79
C ILE A 240 36.56 -8.00 5.28
N ASN A 241 35.73 -7.36 4.44
CA ASN A 241 35.67 -7.64 3.00
C ASN A 241 35.44 -9.14 2.67
N MET A 242 34.60 -9.81 3.42
CA MET A 242 34.14 -11.17 3.15
C MET A 242 32.89 -11.17 2.29
N LEU A 243 32.76 -12.11 1.36
CA LEU A 243 31.58 -12.33 0.54
C LEU A 243 30.35 -12.57 1.44
N LEU A 244 29.19 -11.95 1.11
CA LEU A 244 27.96 -12.13 1.90
C LEU A 244 27.37 -13.51 1.73
N GLN A 245 27.46 -14.12 0.56
CA GLN A 245 27.04 -15.50 0.26
C GLN A 245 25.62 -15.80 0.74
N THR A 246 24.66 -15.02 0.27
CA THR A 246 23.27 -15.11 0.67
C THR A 246 22.38 -15.45 -0.53
N ASP A 247 21.68 -16.57 -0.43
CA ASP A 247 20.81 -17.12 -1.48
C ASP A 247 19.75 -16.14 -2.01
N PRO A 248 19.07 -15.37 -1.16
CA PRO A 248 18.06 -14.40 -1.61
C PRO A 248 18.58 -13.41 -2.67
N THR A 249 19.84 -13.02 -2.62
CA THR A 249 20.41 -12.10 -3.62
C THR A 249 20.55 -12.77 -4.98
N VAL A 250 20.97 -14.03 -5.00
CA VAL A 250 21.07 -14.83 -6.24
C VAL A 250 19.68 -15.07 -6.82
N ILE A 251 18.72 -15.46 -5.97
CA ILE A 251 17.31 -15.66 -6.36
C ILE A 251 16.74 -14.39 -7.01
N TYR A 252 16.99 -13.22 -6.40
CA TYR A 252 16.55 -11.95 -6.95
C TYR A 252 17.21 -11.67 -8.31
N GLY A 253 18.52 -11.89 -8.43
CA GLY A 253 19.29 -11.71 -9.66
C GLY A 253 18.85 -12.62 -10.81
N LEU A 254 18.37 -13.84 -10.52
CA LEU A 254 17.78 -14.76 -11.49
C LEU A 254 16.39 -14.29 -11.99
N GLY A 255 15.67 -13.52 -11.18
CA GLY A 255 14.35 -13.01 -11.54
C GLY A 255 13.38 -14.12 -11.94
N GLU A 256 12.85 -14.04 -13.17
CA GLU A 256 11.92 -15.05 -13.71
C GLU A 256 12.59 -16.38 -14.05
N GLY A 257 13.91 -16.42 -14.17
CA GLY A 257 14.69 -17.65 -14.36
C GLY A 257 14.75 -18.54 -13.12
N TYR A 258 14.32 -18.06 -11.95
CA TYR A 258 14.27 -18.86 -10.74
C TYR A 258 13.09 -19.85 -10.75
N THR A 259 13.39 -21.14 -10.75
CA THR A 259 12.42 -22.23 -10.86
C THR A 259 12.07 -22.89 -9.51
N GLY A 260 12.33 -22.20 -8.38
CA GLY A 260 12.03 -22.71 -7.04
C GLY A 260 13.19 -23.42 -6.35
N LYS A 261 14.30 -23.71 -7.05
CA LYS A 261 15.49 -24.34 -6.48
C LYS A 261 16.75 -23.72 -7.06
N LEU A 262 17.67 -23.28 -6.18
CA LEU A 262 19.01 -22.86 -6.58
C LEU A 262 19.87 -24.07 -6.96
N ARG A 263 20.56 -23.95 -8.10
CA ARG A 263 21.52 -24.93 -8.58
C ARG A 263 22.94 -24.41 -8.39
N LYS A 264 23.89 -25.31 -8.34
CA LYS A 264 25.32 -24.95 -8.20
C LYS A 264 25.80 -23.95 -9.25
N GLN A 265 25.31 -24.08 -10.49
CA GLN A 265 25.65 -23.15 -11.57
C GLN A 265 25.09 -21.73 -11.30
N ASP A 266 23.93 -21.60 -10.64
CA ASP A 266 23.33 -20.31 -10.32
C ASP A 266 24.20 -19.56 -9.30
N LEU A 267 24.80 -20.28 -8.34
CA LEU A 267 25.72 -19.70 -7.36
C LEU A 267 27.07 -19.30 -7.97
N LEU A 268 27.46 -19.91 -9.08
CA LEU A 268 28.71 -19.62 -9.78
C LEU A 268 28.54 -18.57 -10.90
N SER A 269 27.34 -18.29 -11.33
CA SER A 269 27.04 -17.31 -12.38
C SER A 269 27.27 -15.90 -11.88
N ASP A 270 28.19 -15.16 -12.49
CA ASP A 270 28.48 -13.79 -12.09
C ASP A 270 27.38 -12.82 -12.57
N THR A 271 26.55 -12.36 -11.63
CA THR A 271 25.54 -11.31 -11.84
C THR A 271 25.77 -10.16 -10.86
N PRO A 272 25.25 -8.95 -11.13
CA PRO A 272 25.36 -7.82 -10.18
C PRO A 272 24.83 -8.11 -8.78
N TYR A 273 23.91 -9.07 -8.65
CA TYR A 273 23.31 -9.47 -7.39
C TYR A 273 23.93 -10.71 -6.75
N ASN A 274 24.86 -11.38 -7.41
CA ASN A 274 25.44 -12.62 -6.87
C ASN A 274 26.49 -12.34 -5.79
N THR A 275 26.09 -12.41 -4.53
CA THR A 275 26.98 -12.21 -3.38
C THR A 275 27.90 -13.41 -3.06
N TYR A 276 27.85 -14.49 -3.85
CA TYR A 276 28.84 -15.57 -3.84
C TYR A 276 30.07 -15.25 -4.72
N THR A 277 29.90 -14.37 -5.71
CA THR A 277 30.97 -14.00 -6.65
C THR A 277 31.45 -12.57 -6.48
N ARG A 278 30.62 -11.69 -5.90
CA ARG A 278 30.91 -10.26 -5.76
C ARG A 278 30.92 -9.83 -4.28
N LEU A 279 31.94 -9.05 -3.94
CA LEU A 279 32.12 -8.48 -2.60
C LEU A 279 31.14 -7.31 -2.34
N GLY A 280 30.81 -7.12 -1.08
CA GLY A 280 29.98 -6.00 -0.63
C GLY A 280 28.48 -6.23 -0.83
N LEU A 281 27.73 -5.14 -0.79
CA LEU A 281 26.28 -5.13 -1.00
C LEU A 281 25.95 -5.17 -2.49
N PRO A 282 24.82 -5.79 -2.89
CA PRO A 282 24.32 -5.69 -4.26
C PRO A 282 23.94 -4.24 -4.60
N PRO A 283 23.73 -3.92 -5.91
CA PRO A 283 23.52 -2.54 -6.36
C PRO A 283 22.22 -1.90 -5.87
N SER A 284 21.21 -2.71 -5.52
CA SER A 284 19.94 -2.24 -5.01
C SER A 284 19.37 -3.19 -3.94
N PRO A 285 18.36 -2.78 -3.18
CA PRO A 285 17.55 -3.71 -2.40
C PRO A 285 16.99 -4.84 -3.27
N ILE A 286 16.62 -5.95 -2.66
CA ILE A 286 16.03 -7.13 -3.31
C ILE A 286 14.57 -7.36 -2.91
N ALA A 287 14.07 -6.56 -1.99
CA ALA A 287 12.68 -6.58 -1.50
C ALA A 287 12.37 -5.32 -0.69
N SER A 288 11.10 -5.09 -0.43
CA SER A 288 10.62 -4.10 0.54
C SER A 288 10.82 -4.63 1.96
N SER A 289 11.63 -3.97 2.75
CA SER A 289 11.94 -4.36 4.14
C SER A 289 11.02 -3.66 5.13
N GLY A 290 10.58 -4.40 6.16
CA GLY A 290 9.85 -3.85 7.29
C GLY A 290 10.73 -3.08 8.26
N ARG A 291 10.09 -2.45 9.25
CA ARG A 291 10.79 -1.67 10.30
C ARG A 291 11.81 -2.51 11.06
N ALA A 292 11.47 -3.76 11.34
CA ALA A 292 12.31 -4.64 12.15
C ALA A 292 13.62 -5.03 11.43
N ALA A 293 13.55 -5.32 10.13
CA ALA A 293 14.74 -5.62 9.34
C ALA A 293 15.63 -4.37 9.16
N LEU A 294 15.02 -3.19 8.95
CA LEU A 294 15.75 -1.93 8.87
C LEU A 294 16.43 -1.57 10.20
N ALA A 295 15.73 -1.76 11.31
CA ALA A 295 16.31 -1.55 12.65
C ALA A 295 17.48 -2.50 12.93
N ALA A 296 17.38 -3.77 12.55
CA ALA A 296 18.44 -4.75 12.70
C ALA A 296 19.66 -4.40 11.82
N ALA A 297 19.46 -3.99 10.58
CA ALA A 297 20.55 -3.55 9.69
C ALA A 297 21.34 -2.36 10.26
N LEU A 298 20.66 -1.43 10.92
CA LEU A 298 21.24 -0.22 11.47
C LEU A 298 21.79 -0.39 12.89
N ASN A 299 21.27 -1.36 13.65
CA ASN A 299 21.66 -1.66 15.02
C ASN A 299 21.88 -3.18 15.18
N PRO A 300 22.88 -3.75 14.49
CA PRO A 300 23.16 -5.18 14.57
C PRO A 300 23.62 -5.59 15.97
N GLU A 301 23.31 -6.83 16.37
CA GLU A 301 23.85 -7.42 17.59
C GLU A 301 25.39 -7.51 17.51
N LYS A 302 26.06 -7.12 18.59
CA LYS A 302 27.54 -7.15 18.67
C LYS A 302 28.03 -8.54 19.03
N HIS A 303 28.70 -9.22 18.12
CA HIS A 303 29.33 -10.51 18.30
C HIS A 303 30.41 -10.73 17.23
N ASN A 304 31.11 -11.87 17.27
CA ASN A 304 32.17 -12.21 16.30
C ASN A 304 31.74 -13.28 15.27
N TYR A 305 30.44 -13.65 15.21
CA TYR A 305 29.97 -14.64 14.26
C TYR A 305 30.15 -14.17 12.83
N LEU A 306 30.60 -15.09 11.98
CA LEU A 306 30.76 -14.92 10.54
C LEU A 306 29.85 -15.86 9.74
N TYR A 307 29.28 -16.87 10.38
CA TYR A 307 28.47 -17.90 9.76
C TYR A 307 27.20 -18.17 10.56
N PHE A 308 26.15 -18.57 9.86
CA PHE A 308 24.94 -19.11 10.44
C PHE A 308 24.35 -20.19 9.52
N VAL A 309 23.53 -21.07 10.09
CA VAL A 309 22.78 -22.11 9.39
C VAL A 309 21.46 -22.36 10.10
N SER A 310 20.40 -22.62 9.36
CA SER A 310 19.09 -22.97 9.93
C SER A 310 19.19 -24.28 10.70
N LYS A 311 18.51 -24.36 11.87
CA LYS A 311 18.36 -25.59 12.63
C LYS A 311 17.14 -26.41 12.21
N GLY A 312 16.28 -25.87 11.32
CA GLY A 312 15.04 -26.51 10.89
C GLY A 312 13.82 -26.23 11.77
N ASP A 313 14.00 -25.62 12.94
CA ASP A 313 12.93 -25.19 13.87
C ASP A 313 12.59 -23.69 13.74
N GLY A 314 13.11 -23.05 12.70
CA GLY A 314 12.99 -21.60 12.47
C GLY A 314 14.10 -20.77 13.10
N SER A 315 14.92 -21.34 14.01
CA SER A 315 16.10 -20.69 14.61
C SER A 315 17.38 -21.01 13.84
N SER A 316 18.45 -20.24 14.12
CA SER A 316 19.76 -20.42 13.49
C SER A 316 20.83 -20.84 14.49
N ALA A 317 21.80 -21.63 14.03
CA ALA A 317 23.06 -21.89 14.71
C ALA A 317 24.14 -20.96 14.13
N PHE A 318 24.84 -20.27 15.01
CA PHE A 318 25.88 -19.29 14.64
C PHE A 318 27.27 -19.85 14.91
N ALA A 319 28.25 -19.43 14.12
CA ALA A 319 29.63 -19.87 14.26
C ALA A 319 30.62 -18.72 13.92
N VAL A 320 31.77 -18.70 14.59
CA VAL A 320 32.86 -17.77 14.33
C VAL A 320 33.74 -18.29 13.20
N THR A 321 33.98 -19.60 13.14
CA THR A 321 34.89 -20.23 12.21
C THR A 321 34.19 -21.14 11.22
N LEU A 322 34.82 -21.37 10.04
CA LEU A 322 34.29 -22.30 9.05
C LEU A 322 34.21 -23.75 9.55
N PRO A 323 35.18 -24.29 10.31
CA PRO A 323 35.06 -25.62 10.92
C PRO A 323 33.84 -25.77 11.82
N GLU A 324 33.54 -24.76 12.68
CA GLU A 324 32.32 -24.75 13.52
C GLU A 324 31.05 -24.71 12.68
N HIS A 325 31.05 -23.87 11.63
CA HIS A 325 29.94 -23.81 10.69
C HIS A 325 29.69 -25.17 10.02
N ASN A 326 30.75 -25.81 9.49
CA ASN A 326 30.61 -27.12 8.86
C ASN A 326 30.10 -28.20 9.83
N LYS A 327 30.48 -28.13 11.10
CA LYS A 327 29.91 -29.00 12.16
C LYS A 327 28.40 -28.73 12.34
N ASN A 328 27.99 -27.46 12.38
CA ASN A 328 26.57 -27.09 12.47
C ASN A 328 25.79 -27.57 11.24
N VAL A 329 26.35 -27.42 10.01
CA VAL A 329 25.75 -27.93 8.77
C VAL A 329 25.60 -29.46 8.85
N ALA A 330 26.64 -30.17 9.28
CA ALA A 330 26.59 -31.63 9.44
C ALA A 330 25.47 -32.07 10.42
N THR A 331 25.33 -31.34 11.51
CA THR A 331 24.34 -31.64 12.55
C THR A 331 22.91 -31.30 12.08
N TYR A 332 22.68 -30.08 11.62
CA TYR A 332 21.31 -29.56 11.41
C TYR A 332 20.76 -29.78 10.00
N ILE A 333 21.64 -29.83 8.99
CA ILE A 333 21.20 -30.02 7.59
C ILE A 333 21.36 -31.47 7.14
N LEU A 334 22.50 -32.11 7.48
CA LEU A 334 22.80 -33.47 7.02
C LEU A 334 22.35 -34.56 8.02
N GLY A 335 21.83 -34.20 9.20
CA GLY A 335 21.36 -35.13 10.22
C GLY A 335 22.46 -36.04 10.80
N ARG A 336 23.73 -35.67 10.66
CA ARG A 336 24.87 -36.44 11.20
C ARG A 336 25.00 -36.12 12.68
N LYS A 337 24.90 -37.16 13.54
CA LYS A 337 25.22 -36.99 14.96
C LYS A 337 26.68 -36.60 15.12
N PRO A 338 27.02 -35.68 16.07
CA PRO A 338 28.38 -35.22 16.32
C PRO A 338 29.30 -36.37 16.78
#